data_36de2ab89f1ed5255cd8726696abd3cd
#
_entry.id   36de2ab89f1ed5255cd8726696abd3cd
#
_cell.length_a   1.000
_cell.length_b   1.000
_cell.length_c   1.000
_cell.angle_alpha   90.00
_cell.angle_beta   90.00
_cell.angle_gamma   90.00
#
_symmetry.space_group_name_H-M   'P 1'
#
loop_
_entity.id
_entity.type
_entity.pdbx_description
1 polymer ?
#
loop_
_entity_poly.entity_id
_entity_poly.type
_entity_poly.pdbx_seq_one_letter_code
_entity_poly.pdbx_strand_id
1 'polypeptide(L)'
;MKKGTILQNIAVFVDVQNIYYTTRDTYQRQFNYRLLWQELMAQSDIVLANAYAIQRSDDQQHKFQKALKHIGFNVKLKPYIQRSDGSAKGDWDVGITIDVMAAAANKNINTIVLLSGDGDFDLLLRHIKAEYGVKTIVYGVPNLTANSLINAADEYHEILQSLLL
;
A
#
# COMPACT_ATOMS: atom_id res chain seq x y z
N MET A 1 -19.59 -7.45 -21.49
CA MET A 1 -19.52 -8.01 -20.13
C MET A 1 -18.73 -9.30 -20.15
N LYS A 2 -17.75 -9.43 -19.33
CA LYS A 2 -17.02 -10.67 -19.20
C LYS A 2 -17.86 -11.66 -18.43
N LYS A 3 -18.27 -12.72 -19.11
CA LYS A 3 -19.11 -13.75 -18.54
C LYS A 3 -18.34 -14.48 -17.43
N GLY A 4 -18.94 -14.58 -16.26
CA GLY A 4 -18.33 -15.26 -15.13
C GLY A 4 -17.27 -14.45 -14.38
N THR A 5 -17.08 -13.16 -14.70
CA THR A 5 -16.15 -12.32 -13.94
C THR A 5 -16.78 -11.93 -12.63
N ILE A 6 -16.20 -12.39 -11.52
CA ILE A 6 -16.55 -11.96 -10.18
C ILE A 6 -15.69 -10.74 -9.88
N LEU A 7 -16.33 -9.59 -9.63
CA LEU A 7 -15.60 -8.41 -9.18
C LEU A 7 -14.99 -8.70 -7.82
N GLN A 8 -13.69 -8.41 -7.69
CA GLN A 8 -13.02 -8.53 -6.41
C GLN A 8 -13.37 -7.33 -5.53
N ASN A 9 -13.65 -7.60 -4.27
CA ASN A 9 -13.79 -6.58 -3.24
C ASN A 9 -12.44 -6.42 -2.57
N ILE A 10 -11.79 -5.30 -2.80
CA ILE A 10 -10.41 -5.12 -2.37
C ILE A 10 -10.29 -4.10 -1.24
N ALA A 11 -9.28 -4.31 -0.40
CA ALA A 11 -8.79 -3.33 0.54
C ALA A 11 -7.36 -2.97 0.16
N VAL A 12 -7.07 -1.67 0.08
CA VAL A 12 -5.79 -1.15 -0.39
C VAL A 12 -5.04 -0.50 0.77
N PHE A 13 -3.78 -0.86 0.93
CA PHE A 13 -2.92 -0.36 2.01
C PHE A 13 -1.62 0.16 1.41
N VAL A 14 -1.33 1.43 1.63
CA VAL A 14 -0.16 2.09 1.06
C VAL A 14 0.81 2.50 2.16
N ASP A 15 2.00 1.91 2.12
CA ASP A 15 3.14 2.35 2.92
C ASP A 15 3.77 3.54 2.19
N VAL A 16 3.25 4.74 2.47
CA VAL A 16 3.58 5.96 1.71
C VAL A 16 5.08 6.24 1.75
N GLN A 17 5.70 6.07 2.91
CA GLN A 17 7.13 6.36 3.07
C GLN A 17 7.97 5.42 2.22
N ASN A 18 7.69 4.12 2.23
CA ASN A 18 8.40 3.14 1.42
C ASN A 18 8.24 3.43 -0.08
N ILE A 19 7.01 3.70 -0.51
CA ILE A 19 6.73 4.01 -1.92
C ILE A 19 7.45 5.31 -2.34
N TYR A 20 7.43 6.32 -1.48
CA TYR A 20 8.13 7.59 -1.76
C TYR A 20 9.62 7.37 -1.98
N TYR A 21 10.28 6.68 -1.05
CA TYR A 21 11.73 6.49 -1.13
C TYR A 21 12.13 5.58 -2.28
N THR A 22 11.39 4.50 -2.52
CA THR A 22 11.75 3.55 -3.58
C THR A 22 11.53 4.12 -4.98
N THR A 23 10.47 4.88 -5.20
CA THR A 23 10.24 5.53 -6.50
C THR A 23 11.23 6.68 -6.72
N ARG A 24 11.54 7.44 -5.67
CA ARG A 24 12.56 8.49 -5.76
C ARG A 24 13.94 7.92 -6.08
N ASP A 25 14.34 6.87 -5.36
CA ASP A 25 15.69 6.32 -5.51
C ASP A 25 15.90 5.66 -6.87
N THR A 26 14.88 5.03 -7.42
CA THR A 26 14.97 4.34 -8.70
C THR A 26 14.69 5.25 -9.89
N TYR A 27 13.68 6.12 -9.80
CA TYR A 27 13.16 6.84 -10.97
C TYR A 27 13.28 8.36 -10.84
N GLN A 28 13.55 8.90 -9.66
CA GLN A 28 13.50 10.33 -9.36
C GLN A 28 12.16 10.97 -9.73
N ARG A 29 11.08 10.20 -9.57
CA ARG A 29 9.71 10.60 -9.88
C ARG A 29 8.78 10.15 -8.77
N GLN A 30 7.61 10.78 -8.69
CA GLN A 30 6.60 10.45 -7.71
C GLN A 30 5.62 9.41 -8.25
N PHE A 31 5.07 8.61 -7.35
CA PHE A 31 4.06 7.62 -7.69
C PHE A 31 2.73 8.29 -8.06
N ASN A 32 2.06 7.76 -9.06
CA ASN A 32 0.76 8.29 -9.54
C ASN A 32 -0.38 7.54 -8.87
N TYR A 33 -0.82 8.01 -7.71
CA TYR A 33 -1.89 7.37 -6.94
C TYR A 33 -3.23 7.40 -7.66
N ARG A 34 -3.50 8.46 -8.41
CA ARG A 34 -4.74 8.60 -9.16
C ARG A 34 -4.85 7.52 -10.25
N LEU A 35 -3.76 7.28 -10.96
CA LEU A 35 -3.73 6.26 -12.00
C LEU A 35 -3.91 4.86 -11.40
N LEU A 36 -3.23 4.57 -10.29
CA LEU A 36 -3.43 3.30 -9.58
C LEU A 36 -4.90 3.11 -9.20
N TRP A 37 -5.51 4.14 -8.63
CA TRP A 37 -6.93 4.09 -8.23
C TRP A 37 -7.82 3.76 -9.41
N GLN A 38 -7.60 4.41 -10.55
CA GLN A 38 -8.36 4.17 -11.78
C GLN A 38 -8.19 2.74 -12.27
N GLU A 39 -6.97 2.21 -12.26
CA GLU A 39 -6.71 0.84 -12.67
C GLU A 39 -7.40 -0.17 -11.76
N LEU A 40 -7.35 0.05 -10.46
CA LEU A 40 -8.00 -0.84 -9.48
C LEU A 40 -9.53 -0.78 -9.63
N MET A 41 -10.10 0.41 -9.80
CA MET A 41 -11.54 0.57 -10.00
C MET A 41 -12.06 -0.10 -11.27
N ALA A 42 -11.23 -0.17 -12.31
CA ALA A 42 -11.64 -0.79 -13.57
C ALA A 42 -11.90 -2.29 -13.44
N GLN A 43 -11.34 -2.95 -12.42
CA GLN A 43 -11.39 -4.41 -12.26
C GLN A 43 -11.96 -4.85 -10.93
N SER A 44 -12.18 -3.93 -9.99
CA SER A 44 -12.47 -4.26 -8.60
C SER A 44 -13.37 -3.23 -7.97
N ASP A 45 -13.99 -3.61 -6.86
CA ASP A 45 -14.68 -2.68 -5.97
C ASP A 45 -13.75 -2.36 -4.79
N ILE A 46 -13.37 -1.09 -4.64
CA ILE A 46 -12.49 -0.66 -3.56
C ILE A 46 -13.34 -0.42 -2.32
N VAL A 47 -13.34 -1.40 -1.42
CA VAL A 47 -14.14 -1.36 -0.19
C VAL A 47 -13.46 -0.50 0.88
N LEU A 48 -12.13 -0.55 0.93
CA LEU A 48 -11.32 0.18 1.91
C LEU A 48 -10.01 0.58 1.26
N ALA A 49 -9.55 1.80 1.53
CA ALA A 49 -8.24 2.25 1.07
C ALA A 49 -7.60 3.15 2.13
N ASN A 50 -6.47 2.71 2.67
CA ASN A 50 -5.71 3.44 3.67
C ASN A 50 -4.32 3.80 3.14
N ALA A 51 -3.90 5.03 3.39
CA ALA A 51 -2.55 5.50 3.11
C ALA A 51 -1.92 5.94 4.44
N TYR A 52 -0.75 5.40 4.73
CA TYR A 52 -0.07 5.58 6.02
C TYR A 52 1.14 6.48 5.80
N ALA A 53 1.10 7.65 6.41
CA ALA A 53 2.13 8.68 6.24
C ALA A 53 2.62 9.23 7.56
N ILE A 54 3.76 9.92 7.52
CA ILE A 54 4.32 10.61 8.66
C ILE A 54 3.90 12.07 8.58
N GLN A 55 3.39 12.60 9.67
CA GLN A 55 2.97 13.99 9.73
C GLN A 55 4.18 14.90 9.76
N ARG A 56 4.26 15.79 8.77
CA ARG A 56 5.23 16.88 8.72
C ARG A 56 4.46 18.18 8.51
N SER A 57 4.94 19.24 9.15
CA SER A 57 4.27 20.54 9.11
C SER A 57 4.79 21.40 7.95
N ASP A 58 4.64 20.91 6.70
CA ASP A 58 4.96 21.72 5.53
C ASP A 58 3.80 21.70 4.52
N ASP A 59 3.76 22.75 3.68
CA ASP A 59 2.65 22.95 2.75
C ASP A 59 2.56 21.86 1.68
N GLN A 60 3.69 21.32 1.24
CA GLN A 60 3.71 20.25 0.24
C GLN A 60 3.11 18.98 0.79
N GLN A 61 3.39 18.66 2.04
CA GLN A 61 2.80 17.50 2.72
C GLN A 61 1.29 17.66 2.85
N HIS A 62 0.82 18.85 3.20
CA HIS A 62 -0.62 19.11 3.31
C HIS A 62 -1.32 18.97 1.95
N LYS A 63 -0.72 19.47 0.87
CA LYS A 63 -1.26 19.31 -0.49
C LYS A 63 -1.31 17.84 -0.90
N PHE A 64 -0.27 17.09 -0.61
CA PHE A 64 -0.19 15.66 -0.90
C PHE A 64 -1.28 14.89 -0.16
N GLN A 65 -1.45 15.16 1.14
CA GLN A 65 -2.47 14.52 1.94
C GLN A 65 -3.88 14.84 1.43
N LYS A 66 -4.14 16.09 1.06
CA LYS A 66 -5.41 16.49 0.46
C LYS A 66 -5.67 15.76 -0.86
N ALA A 67 -4.63 15.63 -1.69
CA ALA A 67 -4.75 14.92 -2.96
C ALA A 67 -5.13 13.47 -2.75
N LEU A 68 -4.50 12.79 -1.79
CA LEU A 68 -4.82 11.41 -1.44
C LEU A 68 -6.27 11.27 -0.96
N LYS A 69 -6.71 12.15 -0.08
CA LYS A 69 -8.10 12.15 0.42
C LYS A 69 -9.09 12.39 -0.71
N HIS A 70 -8.77 13.29 -1.63
CA HIS A 70 -9.63 13.60 -2.77
C HIS A 70 -9.78 12.41 -3.71
N ILE A 71 -8.73 11.62 -3.88
CA ILE A 71 -8.78 10.38 -4.68
C ILE A 71 -9.71 9.36 -4.02
N GLY A 72 -9.69 9.25 -2.70
CA GLY A 72 -10.52 8.33 -1.94
C GLY A 72 -9.84 7.62 -0.79
N PHE A 73 -8.57 7.91 -0.53
CA PHE A 73 -7.83 7.28 0.57
C PHE A 73 -8.18 7.87 1.92
N ASN A 74 -8.27 7.00 2.92
CA ASN A 74 -8.17 7.39 4.32
C ASN A 74 -6.69 7.60 4.63
N VAL A 75 -6.32 8.83 4.96
CA VAL A 75 -4.92 9.15 5.27
C VAL A 75 -4.71 9.04 6.77
N LYS A 76 -3.85 8.13 7.18
CA LYS A 76 -3.47 7.92 8.58
C LYS A 76 -2.10 8.51 8.81
N LEU A 77 -1.99 9.31 9.86
CA LEU A 77 -0.78 10.08 10.15
C LEU A 77 -0.22 9.71 11.52
N LYS A 78 1.12 9.61 11.58
CA LYS A 78 1.88 9.57 12.83
C LYS A 78 2.74 10.81 12.94
N PRO A 79 2.96 11.35 14.15
CA PRO A 79 3.92 12.41 14.34
C PRO A 79 5.33 11.95 13.93
N TYR A 80 6.10 12.86 13.37
CA TYR A 80 7.52 12.62 13.14
C TYR A 80 8.24 12.72 14.49
N ILE A 81 8.90 11.62 14.88
CA ILE A 81 9.67 11.57 16.13
C ILE A 81 11.14 11.34 15.77
N GLN A 82 11.99 12.33 16.12
CA GLN A 82 13.43 12.16 16.01
C GLN A 82 13.97 11.68 17.35
N ARG A 83 14.69 10.55 17.34
CA ARG A 83 15.29 10.00 18.56
C ARG A 83 16.55 10.76 18.92
N SER A 84 16.96 10.67 20.20
CA SER A 84 18.16 11.35 20.72
C SER A 84 19.46 10.91 20.04
N ASP A 85 19.49 9.73 19.42
CA ASP A 85 20.65 9.22 18.68
C ASP A 85 20.67 9.70 17.21
N GLY A 86 19.76 10.61 16.82
CA GLY A 86 19.66 11.12 15.45
C GLY A 86 18.82 10.27 14.52
N SER A 87 18.36 9.09 14.94
CA SER A 87 17.48 8.28 14.12
C SER A 87 16.03 8.77 14.17
N ALA A 88 15.28 8.55 13.10
CA ALA A 88 13.86 8.87 13.05
C ALA A 88 13.04 7.61 13.29
N LYS A 89 12.01 7.71 14.12
CA LYS A 89 11.02 6.65 14.29
C LYS A 89 9.78 7.05 13.52
N GLY A 90 9.44 6.30 12.48
CA GLY A 90 8.33 6.71 11.64
C GLY A 90 7.74 5.62 10.76
N ASP A 91 8.01 4.34 11.05
CA ASP A 91 7.35 3.31 10.26
C ASP A 91 5.96 3.00 10.80
N TRP A 92 5.13 2.50 9.90
CA TRP A 92 3.76 2.12 10.16
C TRP A 92 3.56 0.59 10.17
N ASP A 93 4.63 -0.20 10.27
CA ASP A 93 4.55 -1.65 10.05
C ASP A 93 3.52 -2.32 10.96
N VAL A 94 3.51 -1.99 12.24
CA VAL A 94 2.54 -2.55 13.19
C VAL A 94 1.13 -2.06 12.86
N GLY A 95 0.96 -0.77 12.59
CA GLY A 95 -0.35 -0.20 12.26
C GLY A 95 -0.94 -0.78 10.97
N ILE A 96 -0.13 -0.91 9.95
CA ILE A 96 -0.53 -1.56 8.70
C ILE A 96 -0.93 -3.02 8.96
N THR A 97 -0.12 -3.73 9.73
CA THR A 97 -0.38 -5.14 10.06
C THR A 97 -1.73 -5.30 10.74
N ILE A 98 -2.02 -4.48 11.75
CA ILE A 98 -3.29 -4.51 12.47
C ILE A 98 -4.47 -4.30 11.51
N ASP A 99 -4.38 -3.27 10.67
CA ASP A 99 -5.47 -2.91 9.77
C ASP A 99 -5.67 -3.95 8.65
N VAL A 100 -4.56 -4.49 8.13
CA VAL A 100 -4.63 -5.56 7.12
C VAL A 100 -5.28 -6.81 7.69
N MET A 101 -4.93 -7.21 8.92
CA MET A 101 -5.53 -8.37 9.55
C MET A 101 -7.03 -8.17 9.78
N ALA A 102 -7.44 -6.99 10.22
CA ALA A 102 -8.85 -6.66 10.40
C ALA A 102 -9.63 -6.72 9.07
N ALA A 103 -9.03 -6.20 7.99
CA ALA A 103 -9.65 -6.24 6.66
C ALA A 103 -9.75 -7.67 6.13
N ALA A 104 -8.72 -8.47 6.33
CA ALA A 104 -8.71 -9.88 5.89
C ALA A 104 -9.78 -10.72 6.59
N ALA A 105 -10.08 -10.40 7.83
CA ALA A 105 -11.15 -11.06 8.59
C ALA A 105 -12.55 -10.62 8.16
N ASN A 106 -12.69 -9.54 7.43
CA ASN A 106 -13.97 -9.03 6.94
C ASN A 106 -14.42 -9.84 5.72
N LYS A 107 -15.57 -10.52 5.86
CA LYS A 107 -16.08 -11.40 4.79
C LYS A 107 -16.43 -10.67 3.49
N ASN A 108 -16.62 -9.36 3.54
CA ASN A 108 -16.89 -8.55 2.36
C ASN A 108 -15.62 -8.25 1.55
N ILE A 109 -14.44 -8.51 2.10
CA ILE A 109 -13.16 -8.27 1.45
C ILE A 109 -12.53 -9.62 1.10
N ASN A 110 -12.24 -9.82 -0.16
CA ASN A 110 -11.62 -11.07 -0.62
C ASN A 110 -10.20 -10.90 -1.15
N THR A 111 -9.73 -9.66 -1.28
CA THR A 111 -8.42 -9.36 -1.82
C THR A 111 -7.78 -8.21 -1.04
N ILE A 112 -6.52 -8.41 -0.66
CA ILE A 112 -5.70 -7.38 -0.01
C ILE A 112 -4.65 -6.91 -1.01
N VAL A 113 -4.58 -5.60 -1.21
CA VAL A 113 -3.57 -4.95 -2.06
C VAL A 113 -2.64 -4.14 -1.17
N LEU A 114 -1.36 -4.48 -1.17
CA LEU A 114 -0.33 -3.82 -0.37
C LEU A 114 0.69 -3.15 -1.29
N LEU A 115 0.89 -1.85 -1.09
CA LEU A 115 1.94 -1.09 -1.77
C LEU A 115 3.10 -0.88 -0.80
N SER A 116 4.10 -1.73 -0.90
CA SER A 116 5.33 -1.66 -0.10
C SER A 116 6.34 -2.67 -0.65
N GLY A 117 7.61 -2.38 -0.47
CA GLY A 117 8.69 -3.34 -0.75
C GLY A 117 9.26 -3.99 0.50
N ASP A 118 8.70 -3.68 1.66
CA ASP A 118 9.24 -4.12 2.96
C ASP A 118 8.99 -5.61 3.20
N GLY A 119 10.08 -6.38 3.31
CA GLY A 119 10.01 -7.82 3.56
C GLY A 119 9.41 -8.21 4.90
N ASP A 120 9.34 -7.28 5.84
CA ASP A 120 8.74 -7.56 7.16
C ASP A 120 7.26 -7.91 7.06
N PHE A 121 6.61 -7.59 5.95
CA PHE A 121 5.21 -7.96 5.71
C PHE A 121 5.02 -9.38 5.16
N ASP A 122 6.07 -10.14 4.93
CA ASP A 122 5.97 -11.49 4.35
C ASP A 122 5.14 -12.44 5.23
N LEU A 123 5.38 -12.43 6.53
CA LEU A 123 4.63 -13.25 7.49
C LEU A 123 3.15 -12.85 7.52
N LEU A 124 2.88 -11.56 7.44
CA LEU A 124 1.50 -11.06 7.41
C LEU A 124 0.73 -11.64 6.22
N LEU A 125 1.31 -11.58 5.03
CA LEU A 125 0.65 -12.08 3.82
C LEU A 125 0.40 -13.59 3.91
N ARG A 126 1.38 -14.36 4.38
CA ARG A 126 1.23 -15.80 4.56
C ARG A 126 0.14 -16.12 5.59
N HIS A 127 0.10 -15.37 6.68
CA HIS A 127 -0.87 -15.58 7.76
C HIS A 127 -2.31 -15.33 7.28
N ILE A 128 -2.56 -14.20 6.63
CA ILE A 128 -3.93 -13.87 6.20
C ILE A 128 -4.42 -14.80 5.10
N LYS A 129 -3.53 -15.28 4.26
CA LYS A 129 -3.87 -16.27 3.24
C LYS A 129 -4.24 -17.60 3.89
N ALA A 130 -3.44 -18.07 4.84
CA ALA A 130 -3.69 -19.35 5.53
C ALA A 130 -4.95 -19.28 6.37
N GLU A 131 -5.17 -18.18 7.09
CA GLU A 131 -6.27 -18.05 8.06
C GLU A 131 -7.58 -17.68 7.41
N TYR A 132 -7.56 -16.79 6.42
CA TYR A 132 -8.79 -16.23 5.84
C TYR A 132 -8.99 -16.55 4.37
N GLY A 133 -7.98 -17.12 3.70
CA GLY A 133 -8.08 -17.47 2.29
C GLY A 133 -8.16 -16.27 1.34
N VAL A 134 -7.81 -15.07 1.80
CA VAL A 134 -7.84 -13.88 0.95
C VAL A 134 -6.72 -13.91 -0.07
N LYS A 135 -6.97 -13.34 -1.24
CA LYS A 135 -5.95 -13.12 -2.26
C LYS A 135 -5.08 -11.95 -1.86
N THR A 136 -3.78 -12.03 -2.11
CA THR A 136 -2.83 -10.97 -1.80
C THR A 136 -2.13 -10.47 -3.06
N ILE A 137 -2.09 -9.15 -3.22
CA ILE A 137 -1.44 -8.47 -4.34
C ILE A 137 -0.47 -7.45 -3.77
N VAL A 138 0.78 -7.48 -4.23
CA VAL A 138 1.81 -6.51 -3.82
C VAL A 138 2.21 -5.67 -5.03
N TYR A 139 2.29 -4.36 -4.81
CA TYR A 139 2.92 -3.41 -5.73
C TYR A 139 4.22 -2.93 -5.11
N GLY A 140 5.31 -3.04 -5.83
CA GLY A 140 6.61 -2.58 -5.35
C GLY A 140 7.56 -2.22 -6.50
N VAL A 141 8.57 -1.43 -6.17
CA VAL A 141 9.59 -1.03 -7.14
C VAL A 141 10.55 -2.19 -7.38
N PRO A 142 10.82 -2.57 -8.64
CA PRO A 142 11.78 -3.64 -8.93
C PRO A 142 13.14 -3.38 -8.27
N ASN A 143 13.75 -4.43 -7.77
CA ASN A 143 15.03 -4.44 -7.03
C ASN A 143 14.98 -3.79 -5.65
N LEU A 144 13.90 -3.10 -5.28
CA LEU A 144 13.69 -2.53 -3.96
C LEU A 144 12.50 -3.17 -3.25
N THR A 145 12.03 -4.30 -3.75
CA THR A 145 11.02 -5.13 -3.11
C THR A 145 11.67 -6.44 -2.68
N ALA A 146 11.52 -6.79 -1.41
CA ALA A 146 12.13 -8.00 -0.85
C ALA A 146 11.57 -9.25 -1.54
N ASN A 147 12.46 -10.19 -1.89
CA ASN A 147 12.05 -11.44 -2.52
C ASN A 147 11.10 -12.25 -1.65
N SER A 148 11.28 -12.22 -0.34
CA SER A 148 10.38 -12.91 0.60
C SER A 148 8.96 -12.39 0.51
N LEU A 149 8.79 -11.07 0.28
CA LEU A 149 7.49 -10.46 0.12
C LEU A 149 6.85 -10.85 -1.21
N ILE A 150 7.62 -10.80 -2.30
CA ILE A 150 7.17 -11.23 -3.62
C ILE A 150 6.68 -12.68 -3.58
N ASN A 151 7.46 -13.55 -2.93
CA ASN A 151 7.13 -14.96 -2.84
C ASN A 151 5.91 -15.24 -1.96
N ALA A 152 5.63 -14.37 -0.99
CA ALA A 152 4.48 -14.51 -0.11
C ALA A 152 3.17 -14.05 -0.77
N ALA A 153 3.25 -13.19 -1.78
CA ALA A 153 2.08 -12.64 -2.47
C ALA A 153 1.56 -13.59 -3.55
N ASP A 154 0.25 -13.58 -3.77
CA ASP A 154 -0.35 -14.30 -4.89
C ASP A 154 0.01 -13.64 -6.22
N GLU A 155 0.06 -12.30 -6.25
CA GLU A 155 0.49 -11.53 -7.42
C GLU A 155 1.44 -10.44 -6.98
N TYR A 156 2.43 -10.20 -7.81
CA TYR A 156 3.34 -9.07 -7.65
C TYR A 156 3.31 -8.22 -8.91
N HIS A 157 3.01 -6.95 -8.74
CA HIS A 157 2.98 -5.96 -9.82
C HIS A 157 4.13 -4.99 -9.65
N GLU A 158 5.01 -4.93 -10.61
CA GLU A 158 6.13 -4.01 -10.59
C GLU A 158 5.66 -2.57 -10.82
N ILE A 159 6.15 -1.65 -9.98
CA ILE A 159 5.94 -0.22 -10.20
C ILE A 159 6.97 0.24 -11.24
N LEU A 160 6.50 0.43 -12.45
CA LEU A 160 7.30 0.89 -13.58
C LEU A 160 6.94 2.35 -13.91
N GLN A 161 7.63 2.93 -14.88
CA GLN A 161 7.45 4.35 -15.22
C GLN A 161 6.01 4.71 -15.59
N SER A 162 5.24 3.76 -16.10
CA SER A 162 3.83 3.99 -16.44
C SER A 162 2.94 4.33 -15.24
N LEU A 163 3.37 3.99 -14.03
CA LEU A 163 2.65 4.31 -12.79
C LEU A 163 3.19 5.55 -12.07
N LEU A 164 4.03 6.34 -12.73
CA LEU A 164 4.65 7.52 -12.12
C LEU A 164 4.10 8.81 -12.73
N LEU A 165 4.21 9.88 -11.96
CA LEU A 165 3.91 11.22 -12.43
C LEU A 165 4.98 11.79 -13.35
#